data_b9e0469b4b32257f8029cdcd2e66d222
#
_entry.id   b9e0469b4b32257f8029cdcd2e66d222
#
_cell.length_a   1.000
_cell.length_b   1.000
_cell.length_c   1.000
_cell.angle_alpha   90.00
_cell.angle_beta   90.00
_cell.angle_gamma   90.00
#
_symmetry.space_group_name_H-M   'P 1'
#
loop_
_entity.id
_entity.type
_entity.pdbx_description
1 polymer ?
#
loop_
_entity_poly.entity_id
_entity_poly.type
_entity_poly.pdbx_seq_one_letter_code
_entity_poly.pdbx_strand_id
1 'polypeptide(L)'
;MGSEIGRTPCALIVMGVSGSGKSTVADKLAERLGFSCEDGDSFHPASNVAKMSAGHPLTDEDRGPWLRAIAAEIDRVCAAGGHVVIACSALKRAYRDILVHQRNDVRIIYLSGSQDLIARRLAQRKNHFMPPGLLESQFETLEPPEPAENPVTVSIDASVDEIVDDIARQLRLRPAERDAVHRNRA
;
A
#
# COMPACT_ATOMS: atom_id res chain seq x y z
N MET A 1 -30.55 -8.46 5.41
CA MET A 1 -29.11 -8.66 5.68
C MET A 1 -28.55 -9.48 4.52
N GLY A 2 -28.18 -8.81 3.41
CA GLY A 2 -27.58 -9.43 2.24
C GLY A 2 -26.10 -9.65 2.51
N SER A 3 -25.63 -10.88 2.37
CA SER A 3 -24.23 -11.28 2.48
C SER A 3 -23.41 -10.53 1.43
N GLU A 4 -22.54 -9.60 1.83
CA GLU A 4 -21.46 -9.05 1.01
C GLU A 4 -20.37 -10.12 0.79
N ILE A 5 -20.76 -11.23 0.16
CA ILE A 5 -19.83 -12.27 -0.21
C ILE A 5 -19.25 -11.92 -1.57
N GLY A 6 -17.99 -11.47 -1.59
CA GLY A 6 -17.11 -11.69 -2.73
C GLY A 6 -17.07 -10.63 -3.82
N ARG A 7 -17.27 -9.35 -3.52
CA ARG A 7 -16.93 -8.34 -4.52
C ARG A 7 -15.42 -8.05 -4.45
N THR A 8 -14.71 -8.28 -5.55
CA THR A 8 -13.28 -7.94 -5.65
C THR A 8 -13.10 -6.44 -5.39
N PRO A 9 -12.22 -6.04 -4.44
CA PRO A 9 -11.96 -4.64 -4.21
C PRO A 9 -11.44 -3.97 -5.48
N CYS A 10 -11.85 -2.72 -5.69
CA CYS A 10 -11.32 -1.93 -6.78
C CYS A 10 -9.88 -1.47 -6.49
N ALA A 11 -9.59 -1.09 -5.26
CA ALA A 11 -8.25 -0.68 -4.88
C ALA A 11 -7.79 -1.35 -3.58
N LEU A 12 -6.49 -1.69 -3.54
CA LEU A 12 -5.78 -2.17 -2.38
C LEU A 12 -4.65 -1.19 -2.05
N ILE A 13 -4.68 -0.61 -0.85
CA ILE A 13 -3.67 0.33 -0.39
C ILE A 13 -2.74 -0.39 0.57
N VAL A 14 -1.52 -0.68 0.14
CA VAL A 14 -0.49 -1.33 0.96
C VAL A 14 0.25 -0.27 1.76
N MET A 15 -0.01 -0.23 3.07
CA MET A 15 0.53 0.79 3.95
C MET A 15 1.52 0.25 4.99
N GLY A 16 2.27 1.16 5.60
CA GLY A 16 3.22 0.88 6.67
C GLY A 16 4.40 1.85 6.63
N VAL A 17 5.26 1.77 7.62
CA VAL A 17 6.46 2.61 7.72
C VAL A 17 7.46 2.30 6.61
N SER A 18 8.42 3.19 6.39
CA SER A 18 9.52 2.94 5.44
C SER A 18 10.30 1.68 5.85
N GLY A 19 10.70 0.88 4.86
CA GLY A 19 11.37 -0.39 5.11
C GLY A 19 10.45 -1.57 5.43
N SER A 20 9.13 -1.39 5.55
CA SER A 20 8.18 -2.48 5.76
C SER A 20 7.99 -3.39 4.54
N GLY A 21 8.44 -2.97 3.35
CA GLY A 21 8.34 -3.78 2.12
C GLY A 21 7.12 -3.47 1.26
N LYS A 22 6.47 -2.32 1.43
CA LYS A 22 5.26 -1.91 0.71
C LYS A 22 5.33 -2.12 -0.80
N SER A 23 6.34 -1.55 -1.47
CA SER A 23 6.45 -1.63 -2.94
C SER A 23 6.61 -3.08 -3.39
N THR A 24 7.46 -3.86 -2.72
CA THR A 24 7.67 -5.28 -3.07
C THR A 24 6.40 -6.12 -2.89
N VAL A 25 5.66 -5.89 -1.80
CA VAL A 25 4.39 -6.59 -1.55
C VAL A 25 3.32 -6.12 -2.53
N ALA A 26 3.24 -4.82 -2.82
CA ALA A 26 2.28 -4.25 -3.77
C ALA A 26 2.48 -4.82 -5.18
N ASP A 27 3.73 -4.83 -5.68
CA ASP A 27 4.07 -5.39 -6.99
C ASP A 27 3.69 -6.87 -7.10
N LYS A 28 4.07 -7.66 -6.10
CA LYS A 28 3.79 -9.10 -6.08
C LYS A 28 2.29 -9.41 -5.97
N LEU A 29 1.58 -8.63 -5.17
CA LEU A 29 0.14 -8.75 -5.01
C LEU A 29 -0.59 -8.38 -6.30
N ALA A 30 -0.18 -7.29 -6.95
CA ALA A 30 -0.72 -6.85 -8.23
C ALA A 30 -0.50 -7.90 -9.32
N GLU A 31 0.73 -8.44 -9.44
CA GLU A 31 1.05 -9.53 -10.38
C GLU A 31 0.15 -10.74 -10.15
N ARG A 32 -0.03 -11.16 -8.88
CA ARG A 32 -0.86 -12.31 -8.52
C ARG A 32 -2.32 -12.14 -8.88
N LEU A 33 -2.85 -10.92 -8.70
CA LEU A 33 -4.27 -10.61 -8.90
C LEU A 33 -4.60 -10.13 -10.32
N GLY A 34 -3.61 -9.82 -11.15
CA GLY A 34 -3.80 -9.18 -12.45
C GLY A 34 -4.25 -7.72 -12.34
N PHE A 35 -3.87 -7.02 -11.26
CA PHE A 35 -4.18 -5.63 -11.02
C PHE A 35 -3.04 -4.74 -11.54
N SER A 36 -3.33 -3.45 -11.81
CA SER A 36 -2.27 -2.46 -11.97
C SER A 36 -1.58 -2.17 -10.63
N CYS A 37 -0.32 -1.71 -10.68
CA CYS A 37 0.42 -1.31 -9.49
C CYS A 37 0.93 0.11 -9.64
N GLU A 38 0.77 0.92 -8.60
CA GLU A 38 1.23 2.30 -8.58
C GLU A 38 2.01 2.57 -7.29
N ASP A 39 3.07 3.35 -7.42
CA ASP A 39 3.79 3.88 -6.26
C ASP A 39 3.19 5.22 -5.86
N GLY A 40 2.63 5.31 -4.65
CA GLY A 40 2.03 6.52 -4.11
C GLY A 40 2.98 7.72 -4.10
N ASP A 41 4.29 7.50 -4.01
CA ASP A 41 5.27 8.58 -4.03
C ASP A 41 5.34 9.28 -5.40
N SER A 42 4.95 8.62 -6.49
CA SER A 42 4.89 9.21 -7.83
C SER A 42 3.84 10.33 -7.97
N PHE A 43 2.89 10.41 -7.05
CA PHE A 43 1.82 11.42 -7.06
C PHE A 43 2.18 12.70 -6.30
N HIS A 44 3.39 12.80 -5.73
CA HIS A 44 3.80 14.02 -5.06
C HIS A 44 3.90 15.20 -6.04
N PRO A 45 3.27 16.35 -5.73
CA PRO A 45 3.46 17.55 -6.52
C PRO A 45 4.92 18.02 -6.47
N ALA A 46 5.36 18.74 -7.50
CA ALA A 46 6.75 19.20 -7.62
C ALA A 46 7.24 20.01 -6.39
N SER A 47 6.34 20.75 -5.74
CA SER A 47 6.63 21.46 -4.49
C SER A 47 7.02 20.51 -3.34
N ASN A 48 6.34 19.38 -3.20
CA ASN A 48 6.67 18.39 -2.20
C ASN A 48 8.01 17.71 -2.50
N VAL A 49 8.23 17.37 -3.78
CA VAL A 49 9.51 16.78 -4.21
C VAL A 49 10.67 17.72 -3.92
N ALA A 50 10.53 19.01 -4.24
CA ALA A 50 11.55 20.02 -3.95
C ALA A 50 11.82 20.17 -2.45
N LYS A 51 10.74 20.16 -1.62
CA LYS A 51 10.85 20.27 -0.16
C LYS A 51 11.57 19.07 0.44
N MET A 52 11.20 17.85 0.02
CA MET A 52 11.86 16.61 0.46
C MET A 52 13.32 16.55 0.00
N SER A 53 13.63 16.96 -1.24
CA SER A 53 15.01 17.00 -1.76
C SER A 53 15.89 18.00 -1.01
N ALA A 54 15.31 19.06 -0.45
CA ALA A 54 16.00 20.01 0.41
C ALA A 54 16.15 19.52 1.87
N GLY A 55 15.71 18.30 2.17
CA GLY A 55 15.81 17.70 3.50
C GLY A 55 14.74 18.18 4.49
N HIS A 56 13.69 18.85 4.02
CA HIS A 56 12.61 19.33 4.87
C HIS A 56 11.45 18.32 4.92
N PRO A 57 10.93 18.01 6.12
CA PRO A 57 9.75 17.14 6.23
C PRO A 57 8.51 17.83 5.68
N LEU A 58 7.60 17.03 5.11
CA LEU A 58 6.29 17.48 4.68
C LEU A 58 5.37 17.67 5.89
N THR A 59 4.60 18.77 5.88
CA THR A 59 3.50 18.99 6.83
C THR A 59 2.24 18.23 6.39
N ASP A 60 1.19 18.24 7.23
CA ASP A 60 -0.09 17.63 6.86
C ASP A 60 -0.76 18.41 5.71
N GLU A 61 -0.58 19.74 5.66
CA GLU A 61 -1.06 20.58 4.56
C GLU A 61 -0.36 20.23 3.23
N ASP A 62 0.95 19.99 3.26
CA ASP A 62 1.72 19.55 2.07
C ASP A 62 1.21 18.21 1.54
N ARG A 63 0.81 17.31 2.44
CA ARG A 63 0.34 15.97 2.07
C ARG A 63 -1.08 15.95 1.49
N GLY A 64 -1.92 16.92 1.84
CA GLY A 64 -3.30 16.98 1.38
C GLY A 64 -3.46 16.87 -0.14
N PRO A 65 -2.79 17.70 -0.96
CA PRO A 65 -2.84 17.60 -2.42
C PRO A 65 -2.35 16.25 -2.96
N TRP A 66 -1.29 15.69 -2.38
CA TRP A 66 -0.74 14.38 -2.73
C TRP A 66 -1.74 13.25 -2.48
N LEU A 67 -2.35 13.21 -1.30
CA LEU A 67 -3.34 12.18 -0.95
C LEU A 67 -4.58 12.27 -1.84
N ARG A 68 -5.03 13.50 -2.16
CA ARG A 68 -6.15 13.70 -3.10
C ARG A 68 -5.81 13.26 -4.52
N ALA A 69 -4.57 13.42 -4.96
CA ALA A 69 -4.14 12.91 -6.27
C ALA A 69 -4.20 11.38 -6.33
N ILE A 70 -3.76 10.69 -5.27
CA ILE A 70 -3.91 9.23 -5.16
C ILE A 70 -5.39 8.83 -5.15
N ALA A 71 -6.23 9.51 -4.36
CA ALA A 71 -7.67 9.23 -4.32
C ALA A 71 -8.34 9.42 -5.69
N ALA A 72 -7.97 10.46 -6.43
CA ALA A 72 -8.47 10.70 -7.78
C ALA A 72 -8.04 9.59 -8.77
N GLU A 73 -6.82 9.06 -8.64
CA GLU A 73 -6.38 7.91 -9.45
C GLU A 73 -7.17 6.64 -9.11
N ILE A 74 -7.42 6.38 -7.83
CA ILE A 74 -8.30 5.28 -7.40
C ILE A 74 -9.68 5.43 -8.06
N ASP A 75 -10.27 6.62 -7.99
CA ASP A 75 -11.58 6.88 -8.59
C ASP A 75 -11.58 6.68 -10.11
N ARG A 76 -10.53 7.12 -10.79
CA ARG A 76 -10.36 6.95 -12.24
C ARG A 76 -10.31 5.47 -12.64
N VAL A 77 -9.50 4.68 -11.94
CA VAL A 77 -9.36 3.24 -12.21
C VAL A 77 -10.67 2.51 -11.93
N CYS A 78 -11.31 2.81 -10.80
CA CYS A 78 -12.57 2.19 -10.42
C CYS A 78 -13.71 2.52 -11.40
N ALA A 79 -13.79 3.78 -11.84
CA ALA A 79 -14.81 4.20 -12.81
C ALA A 79 -14.62 3.50 -14.17
N ALA A 80 -13.38 3.15 -14.53
CA ALA A 80 -13.05 2.38 -15.72
C ALA A 80 -13.30 0.85 -15.56
N GLY A 81 -13.75 0.39 -14.39
CA GLY A 81 -13.94 -1.03 -14.09
C GLY A 81 -12.61 -1.79 -13.87
N GLY A 82 -11.53 -1.06 -13.65
CA GLY A 82 -10.20 -1.62 -13.37
C GLY A 82 -9.97 -1.91 -11.90
N HIS A 83 -8.77 -2.42 -11.60
CA HIS A 83 -8.31 -2.69 -10.25
C HIS A 83 -6.87 -2.21 -10.08
N VAL A 84 -6.53 -1.67 -8.89
CA VAL A 84 -5.20 -1.14 -8.61
C VAL A 84 -4.70 -1.54 -7.22
N VAL A 85 -3.40 -1.80 -7.12
CA VAL A 85 -2.67 -1.86 -5.84
C VAL A 85 -1.80 -0.62 -5.74
N ILE A 86 -1.87 0.10 -4.63
CA ILE A 86 -1.08 1.32 -4.41
C ILE A 86 -0.21 1.15 -3.17
N ALA A 87 1.10 1.33 -3.32
CA ALA A 87 2.01 1.43 -2.18
C ALA A 87 2.01 2.86 -1.65
N CYS A 88 1.53 3.08 -0.41
CA CYS A 88 1.48 4.40 0.21
C CYS A 88 1.73 4.28 1.70
N SER A 89 2.53 5.16 2.31
CA SER A 89 2.79 5.10 3.75
C SER A 89 1.53 5.20 4.60
N ALA A 90 0.62 6.13 4.29
CA ALA A 90 -0.72 6.31 4.87
C ALA A 90 -0.77 6.20 6.42
N LEU A 91 0.25 6.76 7.12
CA LEU A 91 0.52 6.50 8.53
C LEU A 91 -0.56 7.00 9.48
N LYS A 92 -1.22 8.13 9.16
CA LYS A 92 -2.29 8.69 10.00
C LYS A 92 -3.66 8.24 9.53
N ARG A 93 -4.60 8.14 10.46
CA ARG A 93 -6.01 7.86 10.17
C ARG A 93 -6.57 8.88 9.15
N ALA A 94 -6.31 10.16 9.38
CA ALA A 94 -6.79 11.23 8.50
C ALA A 94 -6.30 11.07 7.04
N TYR A 95 -5.11 10.49 6.82
CA TYR A 95 -4.63 10.22 5.47
C TYR A 95 -5.41 9.07 4.82
N ARG A 96 -5.69 8.02 5.58
CA ARG A 96 -6.48 6.88 5.11
C ARG A 96 -7.93 7.26 4.80
N ASP A 97 -8.51 8.16 5.60
CA ASP A 97 -9.86 8.68 5.36
C ASP A 97 -9.96 9.43 4.02
N ILE A 98 -8.89 10.15 3.62
CA ILE A 98 -8.82 10.78 2.28
C ILE A 98 -8.73 9.73 1.18
N LEU A 99 -7.89 8.70 1.36
CA LEU A 99 -7.63 7.67 0.35
C LEU A 99 -8.83 6.75 0.13
N VAL A 100 -9.49 6.35 1.22
CA VAL A 100 -10.66 5.44 1.16
C VAL A 100 -11.91 6.20 0.72
N HIS A 101 -12.02 7.48 1.07
CA HIS A 101 -13.08 8.38 0.62
C HIS A 101 -14.50 7.80 0.71
N GLN A 102 -14.80 7.14 1.86
CA GLN A 102 -16.08 6.45 2.14
C GLN A 102 -16.45 5.32 1.14
N ARG A 103 -15.49 4.80 0.39
CA ARG A 103 -15.69 3.69 -0.54
C ARG A 103 -15.60 2.34 0.16
N ASN A 104 -16.53 1.46 -0.16
CA ASN A 104 -16.56 0.09 0.38
C ASN A 104 -15.70 -0.88 -0.43
N ASP A 105 -15.25 -0.47 -1.62
CA ASP A 105 -14.45 -1.25 -2.57
C ASP A 105 -12.96 -0.89 -2.56
N VAL A 106 -12.52 -0.08 -1.59
CA VAL A 106 -11.11 0.21 -1.28
C VAL A 106 -10.75 -0.46 0.04
N ARG A 107 -9.64 -1.18 0.08
CA ARG A 107 -9.19 -1.90 1.27
C ARG A 107 -7.79 -1.49 1.67
N ILE A 108 -7.61 -1.29 2.97
CA ILE A 108 -6.31 -1.03 3.59
C ILE A 108 -5.63 -2.36 3.93
N ILE A 109 -4.37 -2.50 3.50
CA ILE A 109 -3.48 -3.60 3.87
C ILE A 109 -2.36 -3.02 4.71
N TYR A 110 -2.33 -3.33 5.98
CA TYR A 110 -1.33 -2.85 6.92
C TYR A 110 -0.22 -3.86 7.11
N LEU A 111 0.99 -3.48 6.68
CA LEU A 111 2.22 -4.25 6.90
C LEU A 111 2.76 -3.94 8.29
N SER A 112 2.45 -4.79 9.25
CA SER A 112 2.83 -4.63 10.66
C SER A 112 4.15 -5.30 10.98
N GLY A 113 5.04 -4.57 11.66
CA GLY A 113 6.32 -5.11 12.14
C GLY A 113 6.90 -4.24 13.25
N SER A 114 7.75 -4.84 14.09
CA SER A 114 8.44 -4.09 15.12
C SER A 114 9.51 -3.15 14.53
N GLN A 115 9.80 -2.08 15.23
CA GLN A 115 10.85 -1.14 14.86
C GLN A 115 12.21 -1.83 14.70
N ASP A 116 12.53 -2.76 15.59
CA ASP A 116 13.78 -3.54 15.53
C ASP A 116 13.86 -4.43 14.27
N LEU A 117 12.77 -5.05 13.88
CA LEU A 117 12.73 -5.87 12.67
C LEU A 117 12.98 -5.02 11.43
N ILE A 118 12.31 -3.87 11.34
CA ILE A 118 12.45 -2.95 10.21
C ILE A 118 13.84 -2.32 10.19
N ALA A 119 14.38 -1.90 11.33
CA ALA A 119 15.74 -1.38 11.43
C ALA A 119 16.78 -2.40 10.92
N ARG A 120 16.67 -3.67 11.33
CA ARG A 120 17.54 -4.76 10.81
C ARG A 120 17.44 -4.94 9.31
N ARG A 121 16.22 -4.89 8.74
CA ARG A 121 16.00 -4.99 7.29
C ARG A 121 16.60 -3.82 6.53
N LEU A 122 16.43 -2.60 7.04
CA LEU A 122 17.04 -1.41 6.45
C LEU A 122 18.57 -1.45 6.48
N ALA A 123 19.18 -1.93 7.58
CA ALA A 123 20.62 -2.08 7.69
C ALA A 123 21.23 -3.09 6.69
N GLN A 124 20.45 -4.07 6.26
CA GLN A 124 20.88 -5.08 5.26
C GLN A 124 20.78 -4.60 3.81
N ARG A 125 20.04 -3.51 3.54
CA ARG A 125 19.90 -2.96 2.18
C ARG A 125 21.16 -2.22 1.77
N LYS A 126 21.86 -2.73 0.77
CA LYS A 126 22.96 -2.03 0.08
C LYS A 126 22.34 -0.82 -0.66
N ASN A 127 22.86 0.38 -0.45
CA ASN A 127 22.46 1.64 -1.12
C ASN A 127 21.18 2.33 -0.62
N HIS A 128 20.69 2.03 0.58
CA HIS A 128 19.57 2.79 1.14
C HIS A 128 19.98 3.35 2.51
N PHE A 129 20.60 4.54 2.48
CA PHE A 129 20.90 5.28 3.71
C PHE A 129 19.62 5.96 4.19
N MET A 130 18.97 5.37 5.18
CA MET A 130 17.91 6.05 5.92
C MET A 130 18.49 6.57 7.25
N PRO A 131 18.40 7.87 7.53
CA PRO A 131 18.79 8.38 8.83
C PRO A 131 18.01 7.65 9.94
N PRO A 132 18.66 7.17 11.02
CA PRO A 132 17.99 6.44 12.10
C PRO A 132 16.77 7.17 12.68
N GLY A 133 16.83 8.50 12.83
CA GLY A 133 15.75 9.33 13.34
C GLY A 133 14.50 9.37 12.43
N LEU A 134 14.65 9.06 11.14
CA LEU A 134 13.49 9.04 10.23
C LEU A 134 12.57 7.83 10.50
N LEU A 135 13.13 6.68 10.82
CA LEU A 135 12.35 5.50 11.17
C LEU A 135 11.58 5.72 12.47
N GLU A 136 12.25 6.27 13.49
CA GLU A 136 11.64 6.59 14.78
C GLU A 136 10.46 7.55 14.62
N SER A 137 10.66 8.67 13.89
CA SER A 137 9.60 9.64 13.63
C SER A 137 8.41 9.06 12.87
N GLN A 138 8.62 8.05 12.01
CA GLN A 138 7.52 7.36 11.34
C GLN A 138 6.74 6.46 12.29
N PHE A 139 7.40 5.80 13.24
CA PHE A 139 6.70 5.03 14.28
C PHE A 139 5.94 5.93 15.24
N GLU A 140 6.47 7.10 15.59
CA GLU A 140 5.76 8.10 16.38
C GLU A 140 4.52 8.66 15.66
N THR A 141 4.61 8.78 14.33
CA THR A 141 3.50 9.28 13.48
C THR A 141 2.47 8.19 13.18
N LEU A 142 2.86 6.92 13.26
CA LEU A 142 2.02 5.80 12.88
C LEU A 142 0.83 5.66 13.83
N GLU A 143 -0.35 5.81 13.28
CA GLU A 143 -1.61 5.44 13.88
C GLU A 143 -2.02 4.08 13.28
N PRO A 144 -1.84 2.94 13.97
CA PRO A 144 -2.25 1.65 13.44
C PRO A 144 -3.74 1.67 13.06
N PRO A 145 -4.12 1.07 11.92
CA PRO A 145 -5.53 1.04 11.53
C PRO A 145 -6.39 0.34 12.57
N GLU A 146 -7.53 0.95 12.87
CA GLU A 146 -8.50 0.43 13.82
C GLU A 146 -9.45 -0.59 13.16
N PRO A 147 -10.09 -1.47 13.94
CA PRO A 147 -11.07 -2.44 13.41
C PRO A 147 -12.20 -1.79 12.60
N ALA A 148 -12.59 -0.56 12.93
CA ALA A 148 -13.61 0.20 12.19
C ALA A 148 -13.19 0.54 10.75
N GLU A 149 -11.89 0.59 10.45
CA GLU A 149 -11.35 0.77 9.10
C GLU A 149 -11.35 -0.53 8.29
N ASN A 150 -11.71 -1.66 8.92
CA ASN A 150 -11.71 -3.00 8.33
C ASN A 150 -10.39 -3.35 7.59
N PRO A 151 -9.22 -3.16 8.22
CA PRO A 151 -7.94 -3.41 7.59
C PRO A 151 -7.65 -4.89 7.47
N VAL A 152 -6.86 -5.25 6.46
CA VAL A 152 -6.11 -6.50 6.44
C VAL A 152 -4.75 -6.25 7.08
N THR A 153 -4.53 -6.78 8.27
CA THR A 153 -3.25 -6.64 8.97
C THR A 153 -2.43 -7.92 8.80
N VAL A 154 -1.20 -7.77 8.31
CA VAL A 154 -0.27 -8.87 8.10
C VAL A 154 1.08 -8.57 8.75
N SER A 155 1.68 -9.59 9.37
CA SER A 155 3.03 -9.49 9.89
C SER A 155 4.04 -9.50 8.76
N ILE A 156 5.02 -8.59 8.82
CA ILE A 156 6.14 -8.63 7.87
C ILE A 156 7.23 -9.63 8.27
N ASP A 157 7.12 -10.30 9.41
CA ASP A 157 8.07 -11.34 9.82
C ASP A 157 7.79 -12.68 9.11
N ALA A 158 7.79 -12.59 7.78
CA ALA A 158 7.54 -13.69 6.86
C ALA A 158 8.17 -13.36 5.50
N SER A 159 8.21 -14.33 4.59
CA SER A 159 8.59 -14.08 3.20
C SER A 159 7.51 -13.27 2.47
N VAL A 160 7.90 -12.60 1.37
CA VAL A 160 6.95 -11.82 0.56
C VAL A 160 5.82 -12.69 0.03
N ASP A 161 6.12 -13.94 -0.36
CA ASP A 161 5.12 -14.88 -0.87
C ASP A 161 4.10 -15.26 0.22
N GLU A 162 4.55 -15.55 1.43
CA GLU A 162 3.66 -15.84 2.58
C GLU A 162 2.78 -14.63 2.94
N ILE A 163 3.34 -13.41 2.90
CA ILE A 163 2.59 -12.17 3.12
C ILE A 163 1.48 -12.01 2.08
N VAL A 164 1.81 -12.18 0.81
CA VAL A 164 0.85 -12.06 -0.30
C VAL A 164 -0.22 -13.15 -0.24
N ASP A 165 0.16 -14.38 0.13
CA ASP A 165 -0.78 -15.49 0.35
C ASP A 165 -1.76 -15.19 1.48
N ASP A 166 -1.26 -14.62 2.58
CA ASP A 166 -2.10 -14.26 3.72
C ASP A 166 -3.08 -13.14 3.38
N ILE A 167 -2.62 -12.09 2.67
CA ILE A 167 -3.48 -11.01 2.18
C ILE A 167 -4.58 -11.57 1.29
N ALA A 168 -4.24 -12.39 0.29
CA ALA A 168 -5.21 -12.95 -0.64
C ALA A 168 -6.24 -13.82 0.07
N ARG A 169 -5.82 -14.61 1.07
CA ARG A 169 -6.69 -15.45 1.90
C ARG A 169 -7.65 -14.62 2.74
N GLN A 170 -7.17 -13.58 3.44
CA GLN A 170 -8.00 -12.72 4.28
C GLN A 170 -9.03 -11.95 3.43
N LEU A 171 -8.67 -11.51 2.24
CA LEU A 171 -9.56 -10.83 1.29
C LEU A 171 -10.41 -11.80 0.46
N ARG A 172 -10.19 -13.12 0.57
CA ARG A 172 -10.84 -14.17 -0.24
C ARG A 172 -10.70 -13.94 -1.75
N LEU A 173 -9.55 -13.40 -2.16
CA LEU A 173 -9.24 -13.14 -3.55
C LEU A 173 -8.63 -14.38 -4.21
N ARG A 174 -9.02 -14.60 -5.47
CA ARG A 174 -8.43 -15.66 -6.32
C ARG A 174 -7.31 -15.09 -7.15
N PRO A 175 -6.25 -15.86 -7.42
CA PRO A 175 -5.25 -15.46 -8.41
C PRO A 175 -5.93 -15.19 -9.76
N ALA A 176 -5.35 -14.26 -10.53
CA ALA A 176 -5.74 -14.10 -11.92
C ALA A 176 -5.60 -15.44 -12.66
N GLU A 177 -6.58 -15.83 -13.44
CA GLU A 177 -6.44 -16.97 -14.34
C GLU A 177 -5.32 -16.63 -15.32
N ARG A 178 -4.19 -17.37 -15.24
CA ARG A 178 -3.16 -17.28 -16.27
C ARG A 178 -3.78 -17.83 -17.53
N ASP A 179 -4.10 -16.97 -18.49
CA ASP A 179 -4.52 -17.39 -19.82
C ASP A 179 -3.56 -18.48 -20.33
N ALA A 180 -4.11 -19.66 -20.58
CA ALA A 180 -3.42 -20.81 -21.13
C ALA A 180 -3.13 -20.58 -22.64
N VAL A 181 -2.53 -19.43 -22.96
CA VAL A 181 -2.09 -19.09 -24.33
C VAL A 181 -0.64 -19.46 -24.48
N HIS A 182 -0.30 -20.75 -24.40
CA HIS A 182 0.92 -21.31 -25.03
C HIS A 182 0.89 -22.85 -25.07
N ARG A 183 -0.22 -23.44 -25.53
CA ARG A 183 -0.19 -24.82 -26.00
C ARG A 183 -0.98 -24.95 -27.29
N ASN A 184 -0.43 -24.46 -28.38
CA ASN A 184 -0.66 -25.03 -29.71
C ASN A 184 0.28 -24.40 -30.73
N ARG A 185 1.54 -24.88 -30.75
CA ARG A 185 2.41 -24.93 -31.93
C ARG A 185 3.30 -26.14 -31.77
N ALA A 186 2.78 -27.26 -32.20
CA ALA A 186 3.56 -28.40 -32.69
C ALA A 186 3.13 -28.61 -34.14
#